data_f6ed2db17a841679b38f50cbafdca6a3
#
_entry.id   f6ed2db17a841679b38f50cbafdca6a3
#
_cell.length_a   1.000
_cell.length_b   1.000
_cell.length_c   1.000
_cell.angle_alpha   90.00
_cell.angle_beta   90.00
_cell.angle_gamma   90.00
#
_symmetry.space_group_name_H-M   'P 1'
#
loop_
_entity.id
_entity.type
_entity.pdbx_description
1 polymer ?
#
loop_
_entity_poly.entity_id
_entity_poly.type
_entity_poly.pdbx_seq_one_letter_code
_entity_poly.pdbx_strand_id
1 'polypeptide(L)'
;MPMAFLIGFTGLAGPPADPPGGPGAPAGEAASAGEFVAVLPQRPEPPELPTPPPERATDCGKTRCVALTFDDGPGEHTGALLDTLAAHRARATFFVLGGMVEQNGGEDLRRMVAEGHELGNHGWSHAALTGLSRAGIRSELRRTQEIVERETGVRMALMRPPYGATDGRVAAESRSQELAQILWSLDTMDWRDRDAAVVSRRAARATPGSIVLMHDIHPTTVKAVPKLLENLAGKDFTFVTLSELYGGAPSPGRRYSRR
;
A
#
# COMPACT_ATOMS: atom_id res chain seq x y z
N MET A 1 -56.93 -3.70 -1.20
CA MET A 1 -57.81 -3.23 -0.13
C MET A 1 -56.89 -2.63 0.93
N PRO A 2 -57.14 -1.38 1.31
CA PRO A 2 -56.17 -0.51 2.00
C PRO A 2 -56.48 -0.41 3.50
N MET A 3 -55.51 0.12 4.23
CA MET A 3 -55.86 0.93 5.40
C MET A 3 -54.75 1.94 5.73
N ALA A 4 -55.10 3.19 5.48
CA ALA A 4 -54.40 4.37 5.94
C ALA A 4 -54.79 4.68 7.39
N PHE A 5 -53.85 5.26 8.17
CA PHE A 5 -54.21 6.06 9.34
C PHE A 5 -53.33 7.31 9.38
N LEU A 6 -53.96 8.43 9.07
CA LEU A 6 -53.52 9.79 9.41
C LEU A 6 -53.98 10.10 10.84
N ILE A 7 -53.13 10.65 11.69
CA ILE A 7 -53.56 11.54 12.78
C ILE A 7 -52.58 12.69 12.88
N GLY A 8 -53.03 13.88 12.54
CA GLY A 8 -52.36 15.14 12.83
C GLY A 8 -52.72 15.65 14.21
N PHE A 9 -51.75 16.35 14.83
CA PHE A 9 -52.06 17.25 15.95
C PHE A 9 -51.22 18.52 15.80
N THR A 10 -51.93 19.62 15.55
CA THR A 10 -51.44 20.99 15.66
C THR A 10 -51.59 21.45 17.11
N GLY A 11 -50.50 21.91 17.73
CA GLY A 11 -50.54 22.55 19.04
C GLY A 11 -49.67 23.80 19.02
N LEU A 12 -50.31 24.94 18.88
CA LEU A 12 -49.73 26.28 19.09
C LEU A 12 -49.59 26.51 20.60
N ALA A 13 -48.35 26.72 21.08
CA ALA A 13 -48.10 27.23 22.44
C ALA A 13 -47.46 28.62 22.32
N GLY A 14 -48.12 29.61 22.92
CA GLY A 14 -47.69 31.00 23.00
C GLY A 14 -46.52 31.22 24.00
N PRO A 15 -45.90 32.38 24.02
CA PRO A 15 -44.70 32.66 24.83
C PRO A 15 -45.05 32.84 26.31
N PRO A 16 -44.15 32.44 27.25
CA PRO A 16 -44.34 32.66 28.66
C PRO A 16 -44.06 34.11 29.05
N ALA A 17 -44.82 34.58 30.08
CA ALA A 17 -44.75 35.91 30.66
C ALA A 17 -43.50 36.11 31.56
N ASP A 18 -43.01 37.35 31.63
CA ASP A 18 -41.89 37.78 32.46
C ASP A 18 -42.22 37.71 33.97
N PRO A 19 -41.28 37.34 34.84
CA PRO A 19 -41.45 37.44 36.28
C PRO A 19 -41.12 38.86 36.81
N PRO A 20 -41.69 39.27 37.98
CA PRO A 20 -41.53 40.64 38.51
C PRO A 20 -40.14 40.88 39.16
N GLY A 21 -39.71 42.11 39.05
CA GLY A 21 -38.39 42.59 39.54
C GLY A 21 -38.19 42.47 41.03
N GLY A 22 -37.00 42.03 41.42
CA GLY A 22 -36.46 42.03 42.78
C GLY A 22 -35.32 43.12 42.91
N PRO A 23 -35.03 43.60 44.12
CA PRO A 23 -34.25 44.82 44.35
C PRO A 23 -32.74 44.64 44.14
N GLY A 24 -32.11 45.74 43.79
CA GLY A 24 -30.70 45.87 43.32
C GLY A 24 -29.66 45.35 44.30
N ALA A 25 -28.61 44.78 43.77
CA ALA A 25 -27.35 44.48 44.39
C ALA A 25 -26.27 45.48 44.02
N PRO A 26 -25.26 45.75 44.85
CA PRO A 26 -24.29 46.81 44.69
C PRO A 26 -23.26 46.54 43.58
N ALA A 27 -22.74 47.63 43.01
CA ALA A 27 -21.68 47.65 41.99
C ALA A 27 -20.42 46.96 42.52
N GLY A 28 -20.09 45.79 41.96
CA GLY A 28 -18.83 45.10 42.15
C GLY A 28 -17.87 45.43 41.03
N GLU A 29 -16.62 45.61 41.38
CA GLU A 29 -15.47 45.99 40.58
C GLU A 29 -15.36 45.20 39.29
N ALA A 30 -15.03 45.91 38.20
CA ALA A 30 -14.73 45.30 36.90
C ALA A 30 -13.45 44.45 37.00
N ALA A 31 -13.62 43.14 37.09
CA ALA A 31 -12.52 42.20 36.88
C ALA A 31 -12.09 42.29 35.40
N SER A 32 -10.82 42.66 35.22
CA SER A 32 -10.12 42.61 33.93
C SER A 32 -10.31 41.24 33.27
N ALA A 33 -11.00 41.22 32.15
CA ALA A 33 -11.10 40.04 31.29
C ALA A 33 -9.71 39.75 30.71
N GLY A 34 -8.98 38.86 31.35
CA GLY A 34 -7.77 38.27 30.75
C GLY A 34 -8.17 37.59 29.43
N GLU A 35 -7.59 38.06 28.33
CA GLU A 35 -7.72 37.41 27.03
C GLU A 35 -7.20 35.95 27.13
N PHE A 36 -8.11 35.02 27.23
CA PHE A 36 -7.79 33.60 27.02
C PHE A 36 -7.51 33.42 25.52
N VAL A 37 -6.24 33.53 25.13
CA VAL A 37 -5.79 33.09 23.81
C VAL A 37 -5.85 31.54 23.86
N ALA A 38 -6.90 30.99 23.27
CA ALA A 38 -7.01 29.55 23.08
C ALA A 38 -5.87 29.12 22.14
N VAL A 39 -4.82 28.53 22.69
CA VAL A 39 -3.79 27.86 21.91
C VAL A 39 -4.46 26.64 21.28
N LEU A 40 -4.88 26.76 20.02
CA LEU A 40 -5.36 25.63 19.25
C LEU A 40 -4.22 24.60 19.16
N PRO A 41 -4.49 23.29 19.43
CA PRO A 41 -3.48 22.27 19.24
C PRO A 41 -2.95 22.35 17.80
N GLN A 42 -1.66 22.51 17.66
CA GLN A 42 -1.03 22.52 16.35
C GLN A 42 -1.30 21.16 15.70
N ARG A 43 -1.82 21.19 14.46
CA ARG A 43 -1.97 19.99 13.65
C ARG A 43 -0.56 19.37 13.53
N PRO A 44 -0.36 18.06 13.84
CA PRO A 44 0.94 17.45 13.66
C PRO A 44 1.41 17.71 12.22
N GLU A 45 2.67 18.11 12.08
CA GLU A 45 3.27 18.27 10.76
C GLU A 45 3.14 16.96 9.98
N PRO A 46 2.82 17.04 8.68
CA PRO A 46 2.81 15.84 7.85
C PRO A 46 4.20 15.19 7.90
N PRO A 47 4.28 13.85 7.93
CA PRO A 47 5.56 13.15 7.96
C PRO A 47 6.40 13.56 6.76
N GLU A 48 7.70 13.75 6.99
CA GLU A 48 8.65 14.04 5.91
C GLU A 48 8.62 12.91 4.89
N LEU A 49 8.47 13.27 3.60
CA LEU A 49 8.42 12.28 2.54
C LEU A 49 9.81 11.68 2.30
N PRO A 50 9.90 10.36 2.08
CA PRO A 50 11.17 9.69 1.87
C PRO A 50 11.82 10.15 0.57
N THR A 51 13.14 10.31 0.61
CA THR A 51 13.94 10.54 -0.59
C THR A 51 14.49 9.21 -1.07
N PRO A 52 14.09 8.73 -2.26
CA PRO A 52 14.63 7.48 -2.80
C PRO A 52 16.14 7.64 -3.12
N PRO A 53 16.94 6.59 -2.93
CA PRO A 53 18.33 6.63 -3.33
C PRO A 53 18.46 6.72 -4.85
N PRO A 54 19.62 7.17 -5.38
CA PRO A 54 19.82 7.27 -6.81
C PRO A 54 19.63 5.92 -7.50
N GLU A 55 19.11 5.96 -8.72
CA GLU A 55 18.94 4.77 -9.56
C GLU A 55 20.27 4.04 -9.76
N ARG A 56 20.23 2.71 -9.69
CA ARG A 56 21.38 1.88 -10.04
C ARG A 56 21.43 1.66 -11.56
N ALA A 57 22.55 1.94 -12.18
CA ALA A 57 22.76 1.64 -13.59
C ALA A 57 23.04 0.13 -13.80
N THR A 58 22.06 -0.73 -13.53
CA THR A 58 22.20 -2.19 -13.70
C THR A 58 21.73 -2.59 -15.09
N ASP A 59 22.65 -3.06 -15.93
CA ASP A 59 22.32 -3.62 -17.26
C ASP A 59 21.97 -5.11 -17.13
N CYS A 60 20.69 -5.40 -16.98
CA CYS A 60 20.18 -6.78 -16.90
C CYS A 60 20.22 -7.55 -18.24
N GLY A 61 20.70 -6.92 -19.33
CA GLY A 61 21.08 -7.62 -20.57
C GLY A 61 22.44 -8.33 -20.45
N LYS A 62 23.29 -7.85 -19.54
CA LYS A 62 24.65 -8.38 -19.28
C LYS A 62 24.80 -9.02 -17.92
N THR A 63 23.94 -8.66 -16.97
CA THR A 63 23.96 -9.12 -15.57
C THR A 63 22.86 -10.12 -15.32
N ARG A 64 23.11 -11.13 -14.49
CA ARG A 64 22.10 -12.12 -14.08
C ARG A 64 21.14 -11.50 -13.07
N CYS A 65 20.16 -10.75 -13.54
CA CYS A 65 19.18 -10.10 -12.68
C CYS A 65 18.05 -11.04 -12.31
N VAL A 66 17.51 -10.86 -11.08
CA VAL A 66 16.28 -11.46 -10.58
C VAL A 66 15.48 -10.40 -9.81
N ALA A 67 14.18 -10.31 -10.05
CA ALA A 67 13.27 -9.49 -9.26
C ALA A 67 12.59 -10.36 -8.19
N LEU A 68 12.89 -10.07 -6.93
CA LEU A 68 12.15 -10.62 -5.80
C LEU A 68 10.93 -9.73 -5.57
N THR A 69 9.74 -10.32 -5.47
CA THR A 69 8.51 -9.57 -5.28
C THR A 69 7.71 -10.12 -4.12
N PHE A 70 7.13 -9.21 -3.33
CA PHE A 70 6.36 -9.53 -2.13
C PHE A 70 4.97 -8.90 -2.24
N ASP A 71 3.93 -9.71 -2.03
CA ASP A 71 2.53 -9.31 -2.13
C ASP A 71 1.87 -9.24 -0.74
N ASP A 72 0.73 -8.57 -0.68
CA ASP A 72 -0.23 -8.48 0.44
C ASP A 72 0.15 -7.58 1.61
N GLY A 73 1.40 -7.10 1.69
CA GLY A 73 1.85 -6.20 2.76
C GLY A 73 1.32 -4.75 2.64
N PRO A 74 1.76 -3.86 3.54
CA PRO A 74 2.67 -4.13 4.67
C PRO A 74 1.99 -4.88 5.80
N GLY A 75 2.74 -5.70 6.54
CA GLY A 75 2.24 -6.49 7.66
C GLY A 75 3.25 -6.60 8.79
N GLU A 76 2.90 -7.33 9.85
CA GLU A 76 3.72 -7.51 11.07
C GLU A 76 5.18 -7.89 10.79
N HIS A 77 5.45 -8.58 9.68
CA HIS A 77 6.78 -9.12 9.39
C HIS A 77 7.56 -8.31 8.35
N THR A 78 6.95 -7.28 7.77
CA THR A 78 7.54 -6.45 6.70
C THR A 78 8.82 -5.74 7.16
N GLY A 79 8.84 -5.16 8.36
CA GLY A 79 10.02 -4.49 8.91
C GLY A 79 11.23 -5.44 9.02
N ALA A 80 11.05 -6.68 9.50
CA ALA A 80 12.11 -7.68 9.60
C ALA A 80 12.61 -8.15 8.21
N LEU A 81 11.71 -8.18 7.22
CA LEU A 81 12.10 -8.44 5.83
C LEU A 81 12.99 -7.33 5.29
N LEU A 82 12.64 -6.06 5.54
CA LEU A 82 13.42 -4.91 5.12
C LEU A 82 14.84 -4.93 5.73
N ASP A 83 14.96 -5.26 7.03
CA ASP A 83 16.26 -5.45 7.68
C ASP A 83 17.12 -6.48 6.94
N THR A 84 16.52 -7.60 6.57
CA THR A 84 17.20 -8.67 5.84
C THR A 84 17.65 -8.22 4.45
N LEU A 85 16.77 -7.54 3.70
CA LEU A 85 17.11 -7.02 2.36
C LEU A 85 18.22 -5.99 2.43
N ALA A 86 18.18 -5.09 3.40
CA ALA A 86 19.23 -4.08 3.63
C ALA A 86 20.59 -4.72 3.94
N ALA A 87 20.64 -5.73 4.84
CA ALA A 87 21.86 -6.47 5.18
C ALA A 87 22.52 -7.12 3.96
N HIS A 88 21.71 -7.54 2.99
CA HIS A 88 22.18 -8.14 1.72
C HIS A 88 22.28 -7.15 0.56
N ARG A 89 22.02 -5.85 0.78
CA ARG A 89 21.97 -4.81 -0.26
C ARG A 89 21.05 -5.20 -1.43
N ALA A 90 20.02 -5.96 -1.15
CA ALA A 90 19.04 -6.45 -2.12
C ALA A 90 17.93 -5.42 -2.30
N ARG A 91 17.57 -5.11 -3.53
CA ARG A 91 16.32 -4.39 -3.85
C ARG A 91 15.22 -5.37 -4.23
N ALA A 92 13.99 -4.99 -3.96
CA ALA A 92 12.79 -5.79 -4.24
C ALA A 92 11.64 -4.90 -4.70
N THR A 93 10.55 -5.51 -5.17
CA THR A 93 9.30 -4.79 -5.45
C THR A 93 8.21 -5.34 -4.53
N PHE A 94 7.45 -4.43 -3.88
CA PHE A 94 6.36 -4.76 -2.97
C PHE A 94 5.03 -4.37 -3.60
N PHE A 95 4.15 -5.35 -3.80
CA PHE A 95 2.78 -5.12 -4.25
C PHE A 95 1.86 -5.01 -3.03
N VAL A 96 1.54 -3.77 -2.66
CA VAL A 96 0.87 -3.45 -1.40
C VAL A 96 -0.64 -3.38 -1.55
N LEU A 97 -1.36 -3.83 -0.53
CA LEU A 97 -2.79 -3.65 -0.38
C LEU A 97 -3.10 -2.31 0.30
N GLY A 98 -3.94 -1.49 -0.31
CA GLY A 98 -4.30 -0.19 0.26
C GLY A 98 -4.94 -0.30 1.64
N GLY A 99 -5.76 -1.33 1.88
CA GLY A 99 -6.35 -1.61 3.20
C GLY A 99 -5.32 -1.95 4.27
N MET A 100 -4.22 -2.62 3.92
CA MET A 100 -3.12 -2.91 4.85
C MET A 100 -2.30 -1.65 5.17
N VAL A 101 -2.10 -0.78 4.16
CA VAL A 101 -1.48 0.54 4.40
C VAL A 101 -2.33 1.38 5.35
N GLU A 102 -3.66 1.38 5.18
CA GLU A 102 -4.57 2.11 6.07
C GLU A 102 -4.51 1.60 7.51
N GLN A 103 -4.39 0.28 7.70
CA GLN A 103 -4.35 -0.35 9.02
C GLN A 103 -3.00 -0.22 9.73
N ASN A 104 -1.89 -0.37 9.02
CA ASN A 104 -0.54 -0.46 9.60
C ASN A 104 0.23 0.86 9.50
N GLY A 105 -0.32 1.86 8.81
CA GLY A 105 0.35 3.14 8.57
C GLY A 105 1.39 3.09 7.46
N GLY A 106 2.00 4.24 7.19
CA GLY A 106 2.93 4.42 6.08
C GLY A 106 4.42 4.22 6.41
N GLU A 107 4.78 3.84 7.64
CA GLU A 107 6.19 3.78 8.06
C GLU A 107 7.01 2.81 7.22
N ASP A 108 6.56 1.56 7.08
CA ASP A 108 7.26 0.57 6.24
C ASP A 108 7.29 0.98 4.77
N LEU A 109 6.25 1.64 4.25
CA LEU A 109 6.26 2.15 2.88
C LEU A 109 7.32 3.22 2.67
N ARG A 110 7.40 4.19 3.60
CA ARG A 110 8.42 5.23 3.56
C ARG A 110 9.83 4.63 3.64
N ARG A 111 9.99 3.61 4.48
CA ARG A 111 11.22 2.85 4.59
C ARG A 111 11.55 2.11 3.29
N MET A 112 10.59 1.43 2.66
CA MET A 112 10.77 0.76 1.35
C MET A 112 11.31 1.74 0.30
N VAL A 113 10.72 2.94 0.20
CA VAL A 113 11.15 3.97 -0.74
C VAL A 113 12.57 4.47 -0.40
N ALA A 114 12.86 4.78 0.87
CA ALA A 114 14.16 5.27 1.31
C ALA A 114 15.30 4.24 1.08
N GLU A 115 14.99 2.93 1.16
CA GLU A 115 15.95 1.86 0.91
C GLU A 115 16.04 1.46 -0.59
N GLY A 116 15.22 2.09 -1.44
CA GLY A 116 15.26 1.93 -2.91
C GLY A 116 14.53 0.70 -3.41
N HIS A 117 13.56 0.21 -2.65
CA HIS A 117 12.58 -0.76 -3.13
C HIS A 117 11.53 -0.06 -4.00
N GLU A 118 10.87 -0.82 -4.86
CA GLU A 118 9.80 -0.34 -5.71
C GLU A 118 8.44 -0.73 -5.13
N LEU A 119 7.48 0.18 -5.20
CA LEU A 119 6.09 -0.07 -4.79
C LEU A 119 5.23 -0.37 -6.02
N GLY A 120 4.34 -1.35 -5.87
CA GLY A 120 3.31 -1.71 -6.84
C GLY A 120 1.94 -1.83 -6.18
N ASN A 121 0.90 -1.64 -6.96
CA ASN A 121 -0.50 -1.66 -6.53
C ASN A 121 -1.04 -3.09 -6.54
N HIS A 122 -1.57 -3.57 -5.40
CA HIS A 122 -2.20 -4.90 -5.31
C HIS A 122 -3.73 -4.83 -5.10
N GLY A 123 -4.34 -3.68 -5.38
CA GLY A 123 -5.73 -3.39 -5.04
C GLY A 123 -5.88 -2.94 -3.60
N TRP A 124 -7.12 -2.65 -3.22
CA TRP A 124 -7.43 -2.18 -1.87
C TRP A 124 -7.68 -3.32 -0.90
N SER A 125 -8.56 -4.27 -1.30
CA SER A 125 -9.13 -5.30 -0.45
C SER A 125 -8.70 -6.73 -0.82
N HIS A 126 -7.75 -6.90 -1.74
CA HIS A 126 -7.40 -8.19 -2.34
C HIS A 126 -8.57 -8.88 -3.07
N ALA A 127 -9.54 -8.11 -3.58
CA ALA A 127 -10.65 -8.65 -4.34
C ALA A 127 -10.20 -9.21 -5.70
N ALA A 128 -10.80 -10.32 -6.14
CA ALA A 128 -10.60 -10.81 -7.51
C ALA A 128 -11.18 -9.79 -8.51
N LEU A 129 -10.30 -8.97 -9.12
CA LEU A 129 -10.70 -7.83 -9.96
C LEU A 129 -11.60 -8.24 -11.13
N THR A 130 -11.43 -9.44 -11.66
CA THR A 130 -12.27 -10.00 -12.74
C THR A 130 -13.71 -10.25 -12.31
N GLY A 131 -14.02 -10.31 -11.03
CA GLY A 131 -15.37 -10.40 -10.48
C GLY A 131 -16.07 -9.06 -10.30
N LEU A 132 -15.33 -7.93 -10.44
CA LEU A 132 -15.86 -6.60 -10.19
C LEU A 132 -16.37 -5.92 -11.46
N SER A 133 -17.23 -4.90 -11.27
CA SER A 133 -17.54 -3.94 -12.32
C SER A 133 -16.32 -3.08 -12.64
N ARG A 134 -16.31 -2.40 -13.80
CA ARG A 134 -15.24 -1.44 -14.14
C ARG A 134 -15.06 -0.36 -13.07
N ALA A 135 -16.15 0.15 -12.51
CA ALA A 135 -16.11 1.13 -11.43
C ALA A 135 -15.47 0.54 -10.16
N GLY A 136 -15.77 -0.73 -9.83
CA GLY A 136 -15.14 -1.46 -8.73
C GLY A 136 -13.64 -1.64 -8.93
N ILE A 137 -13.20 -2.11 -10.13
CA ILE A 137 -11.78 -2.24 -10.46
C ILE A 137 -11.07 -0.89 -10.32
N ARG A 138 -11.64 0.17 -10.90
CA ARG A 138 -11.10 1.52 -10.79
C ARG A 138 -10.97 1.98 -9.34
N SER A 139 -11.96 1.71 -8.51
CA SER A 139 -11.96 2.08 -7.09
C SER A 139 -10.86 1.35 -6.31
N GLU A 140 -10.70 0.03 -6.52
CA GLU A 140 -9.64 -0.78 -5.90
C GLU A 140 -8.25 -0.20 -6.20
N LEU A 141 -7.97 0.06 -7.46
CA LEU A 141 -6.66 0.55 -7.88
C LEU A 141 -6.43 2.02 -7.46
N ARG A 142 -7.41 2.91 -7.65
CA ARG A 142 -7.28 4.33 -7.36
C ARG A 142 -7.09 4.60 -5.87
N ARG A 143 -7.91 3.97 -5.00
CA ARG A 143 -7.78 4.16 -3.55
C ARG A 143 -6.40 3.74 -3.03
N THR A 144 -5.86 2.64 -3.57
CA THR A 144 -4.51 2.17 -3.22
C THR A 144 -3.45 3.13 -3.72
N GLN A 145 -3.61 3.67 -4.93
CA GLN A 145 -2.71 4.69 -5.48
C GLN A 145 -2.68 5.94 -4.58
N GLU A 146 -3.87 6.44 -4.20
CA GLU A 146 -4.03 7.66 -3.40
C GLU A 146 -3.41 7.53 -2.00
N ILE A 147 -3.61 6.38 -1.33
CA ILE A 147 -3.04 6.19 0.01
C ILE A 147 -1.52 6.05 -0.04
N VAL A 148 -0.96 5.32 -1.01
CA VAL A 148 0.49 5.17 -1.16
C VAL A 148 1.14 6.51 -1.53
N GLU A 149 0.56 7.26 -2.47
CA GLU A 149 1.05 8.59 -2.86
C GLU A 149 1.00 9.58 -1.68
N ARG A 150 -0.03 9.52 -0.86
CA ARG A 150 -0.14 10.34 0.37
C ARG A 150 0.96 10.01 1.39
N GLU A 151 1.27 8.73 1.59
CA GLU A 151 2.24 8.28 2.60
C GLU A 151 3.70 8.42 2.15
N THR A 152 3.97 8.41 0.84
CA THR A 152 5.33 8.29 0.31
C THR A 152 5.70 9.33 -0.74
N GLY A 153 4.73 10.04 -1.30
CA GLY A 153 4.93 10.90 -2.48
C GLY A 153 5.14 10.11 -3.79
N VAL A 154 5.14 8.77 -3.74
CA VAL A 154 5.39 7.91 -4.91
C VAL A 154 4.09 7.59 -5.61
N ARG A 155 4.03 7.86 -6.92
CA ARG A 155 3.01 7.37 -7.82
C ARG A 155 3.47 6.05 -8.44
N MET A 156 2.77 4.95 -8.07
CA MET A 156 3.13 3.62 -8.57
C MET A 156 2.84 3.50 -10.08
N ALA A 157 3.75 2.84 -10.81
CA ALA A 157 3.60 2.54 -12.25
C ALA A 157 3.25 1.07 -12.52
N LEU A 158 3.28 0.23 -11.48
CA LEU A 158 3.05 -1.21 -11.55
C LEU A 158 1.82 -1.62 -10.76
N MET A 159 1.13 -2.65 -11.23
CA MET A 159 0.14 -3.36 -10.43
C MET A 159 0.29 -4.87 -10.61
N ARG A 160 -0.10 -5.62 -9.60
CA ARG A 160 -0.30 -7.07 -9.72
C ARG A 160 -1.77 -7.36 -9.39
N PRO A 161 -2.53 -7.99 -10.30
CA PRO A 161 -3.91 -8.36 -9.99
C PRO A 161 -3.91 -9.48 -8.94
N PRO A 162 -4.74 -9.38 -7.88
CA PRO A 162 -4.92 -10.46 -6.93
C PRO A 162 -5.17 -11.81 -7.62
N TYR A 163 -4.54 -12.88 -7.10
CA TYR A 163 -4.59 -14.24 -7.69
C TYR A 163 -4.01 -14.34 -9.10
N GLY A 164 -3.36 -13.32 -9.65
CA GLY A 164 -2.96 -13.24 -11.04
C GLY A 164 -4.14 -13.14 -12.03
N ALA A 165 -5.37 -12.94 -11.52
CA ALA A 165 -6.59 -12.94 -12.32
C ALA A 165 -6.76 -11.61 -13.07
N THR A 166 -6.73 -11.68 -14.42
CA THR A 166 -6.85 -10.49 -15.28
C THR A 166 -7.68 -10.78 -16.52
N ASP A 167 -8.38 -9.77 -17.02
CA ASP A 167 -9.14 -9.78 -18.27
C ASP A 167 -9.00 -8.43 -18.99
N GLY A 168 -9.75 -8.26 -20.10
CA GLY A 168 -9.73 -7.01 -20.88
C GLY A 168 -10.23 -5.78 -20.11
N ARG A 169 -11.08 -5.96 -19.09
CA ARG A 169 -11.58 -4.86 -18.25
C ARG A 169 -10.51 -4.41 -17.26
N VAL A 170 -9.84 -5.38 -16.62
CA VAL A 170 -8.70 -5.11 -15.73
C VAL A 170 -7.58 -4.42 -16.51
N ALA A 171 -7.26 -4.91 -17.73
CA ALA A 171 -6.25 -4.31 -18.59
C ALA A 171 -6.60 -2.86 -19.00
N ALA A 172 -7.88 -2.58 -19.27
CA ALA A 172 -8.32 -1.23 -19.61
C ALA A 172 -8.25 -0.26 -18.44
N GLU A 173 -8.68 -0.70 -17.24
CA GLU A 173 -8.64 0.13 -16.03
C GLU A 173 -7.21 0.33 -15.52
N SER A 174 -6.33 -0.69 -15.57
CA SER A 174 -4.92 -0.51 -15.23
C SER A 174 -4.23 0.47 -16.19
N ARG A 175 -4.51 0.37 -17.51
CA ARG A 175 -4.00 1.34 -18.49
C ARG A 175 -4.46 2.77 -18.19
N SER A 176 -5.74 2.96 -17.83
CA SER A 176 -6.28 4.29 -17.55
C SER A 176 -5.67 4.95 -16.30
N GLN A 177 -5.04 4.16 -15.44
CA GLN A 177 -4.33 4.60 -14.25
C GLN A 177 -2.80 4.52 -14.40
N GLU A 178 -2.32 4.34 -15.64
CA GLU A 178 -0.89 4.28 -15.98
C GLU A 178 -0.14 3.10 -15.32
N LEU A 179 -0.85 1.99 -15.01
CA LEU A 179 -0.30 0.82 -14.34
C LEU A 179 -0.02 -0.31 -15.34
N ALA A 180 1.20 -0.85 -15.32
CA ALA A 180 1.55 -2.09 -16.01
C ALA A 180 1.18 -3.30 -15.14
N GLN A 181 0.69 -4.38 -15.77
CA GLN A 181 0.29 -5.58 -15.05
C GLN A 181 1.47 -6.54 -14.93
N ILE A 182 1.89 -6.84 -13.70
CA ILE A 182 3.01 -7.73 -13.41
C ILE A 182 2.49 -9.04 -12.82
N LEU A 183 2.79 -10.13 -13.50
CA LEU A 183 2.63 -11.50 -13.00
C LEU A 183 3.99 -12.01 -12.53
N TRP A 184 4.19 -13.33 -12.53
CA TRP A 184 5.43 -13.98 -12.11
C TRP A 184 5.79 -15.13 -13.05
N SER A 185 7.06 -15.49 -13.05
CA SER A 185 7.58 -16.66 -13.75
C SER A 185 7.97 -17.79 -12.78
N LEU A 186 8.06 -17.48 -11.50
CA LEU A 186 8.37 -18.45 -10.46
C LEU A 186 7.48 -18.17 -9.23
N ASP A 187 6.64 -19.14 -8.91
CA ASP A 187 5.84 -19.17 -7.69
C ASP A 187 6.55 -20.01 -6.62
N THR A 188 6.81 -19.44 -5.46
CA THR A 188 7.40 -20.18 -4.33
C THR A 188 6.38 -21.04 -3.59
N MET A 189 5.09 -20.82 -3.82
CA MET A 189 3.98 -21.43 -3.09
C MET A 189 4.09 -21.26 -1.56
N ASP A 190 4.67 -20.14 -1.12
CA ASP A 190 4.85 -19.81 0.30
C ASP A 190 3.51 -19.63 1.02
N TRP A 191 2.54 -19.10 0.32
CA TRP A 191 1.15 -18.94 0.77
C TRP A 191 0.47 -20.28 1.12
N ARG A 192 0.91 -21.40 0.51
CA ARG A 192 0.36 -22.73 0.70
C ARG A 192 1.15 -23.56 1.69
N ASP A 193 2.45 -23.70 1.46
CA ASP A 193 3.27 -24.72 2.12
C ASP A 193 3.83 -24.26 3.47
N ARG A 194 3.95 -22.96 3.70
CA ARG A 194 4.39 -22.34 4.98
C ARG A 194 5.67 -22.99 5.55
N ASP A 195 6.63 -23.33 4.70
CA ASP A 195 7.91 -23.95 5.06
C ASP A 195 9.08 -23.15 4.47
N ALA A 196 9.90 -22.56 5.35
CA ALA A 196 11.00 -21.70 4.95
C ALA A 196 12.05 -22.40 4.06
N ALA A 197 12.34 -23.70 4.33
CA ALA A 197 13.30 -24.44 3.53
C ALA A 197 12.75 -24.77 2.13
N VAL A 198 11.44 -25.03 2.03
CA VAL A 198 10.76 -25.27 0.76
C VAL A 198 10.75 -23.97 -0.06
N VAL A 199 10.38 -22.84 0.54
CA VAL A 199 10.35 -21.51 -0.10
C VAL A 199 11.75 -21.18 -0.65
N SER A 200 12.79 -21.24 0.18
CA SER A 200 14.16 -20.97 -0.23
C SER A 200 14.63 -21.86 -1.39
N ARG A 201 14.36 -23.17 -1.33
CA ARG A 201 14.72 -24.10 -2.43
C ARG A 201 14.00 -23.80 -3.74
N ARG A 202 12.70 -23.40 -3.67
CA ARG A 202 11.96 -23.03 -4.90
C ARG A 202 12.49 -21.74 -5.48
N ALA A 203 12.67 -20.70 -4.67
CA ALA A 203 13.22 -19.43 -5.12
C ALA A 203 14.62 -19.58 -5.73
N ALA A 204 15.46 -20.47 -5.20
CA ALA A 204 16.79 -20.77 -5.74
C ALA A 204 16.77 -21.40 -7.15
N ARG A 205 15.59 -21.73 -7.71
CA ARG A 205 15.41 -22.18 -9.10
C ARG A 205 15.23 -21.02 -10.07
N ALA A 206 15.26 -19.78 -9.60
CA ALA A 206 15.20 -18.61 -10.45
C ALA A 206 16.29 -18.65 -11.53
N THR A 207 15.95 -18.11 -12.69
CA THR A 207 16.85 -17.95 -13.84
C THR A 207 16.93 -16.47 -14.19
N PRO A 208 17.93 -16.00 -14.94
CA PRO A 208 18.01 -14.59 -15.31
C PRO A 208 16.71 -14.07 -15.92
N GLY A 209 16.25 -12.91 -15.46
CA GLY A 209 14.99 -12.32 -15.85
C GLY A 209 13.75 -12.85 -15.11
N SER A 210 13.91 -13.77 -14.14
CA SER A 210 12.80 -14.28 -13.33
C SER A 210 12.19 -13.20 -12.45
N ILE A 211 10.86 -13.24 -12.33
CA ILE A 211 10.06 -12.54 -11.33
C ILE A 211 9.57 -13.60 -10.34
N VAL A 212 9.98 -13.47 -9.08
CA VAL A 212 9.69 -14.45 -8.02
C VAL A 212 8.56 -13.95 -7.13
N LEU A 213 7.47 -14.72 -7.05
CA LEU A 213 6.34 -14.42 -6.17
C LEU A 213 6.56 -14.95 -4.76
N MET A 214 6.39 -14.07 -3.80
CA MET A 214 6.38 -14.32 -2.35
C MET A 214 5.39 -13.39 -1.66
N HIS A 215 5.13 -13.61 -0.35
CA HIS A 215 4.22 -12.79 0.45
C HIS A 215 4.89 -12.43 1.79
N ASP A 216 5.05 -11.15 2.09
CA ASP A 216 5.74 -10.66 3.31
C ASP A 216 4.90 -10.77 4.58
N ILE A 217 3.61 -11.04 4.44
CA ILE A 217 2.70 -11.31 5.55
C ILE A 217 2.93 -12.68 6.23
N HIS A 218 3.81 -13.53 5.69
CA HIS A 218 4.07 -14.87 6.22
C HIS A 218 5.44 -14.95 6.91
N PRO A 219 5.50 -15.26 8.22
CA PRO A 219 6.76 -15.35 8.95
C PRO A 219 7.70 -16.41 8.38
N THR A 220 7.17 -17.47 7.79
CA THR A 220 7.96 -18.53 7.14
C THR A 220 8.64 -18.04 5.86
N THR A 221 8.00 -17.13 5.13
CA THR A 221 8.60 -16.48 3.95
C THR A 221 9.75 -15.58 4.39
N VAL A 222 9.51 -14.70 5.35
CA VAL A 222 10.56 -13.80 5.88
C VAL A 222 11.75 -14.60 6.39
N LYS A 223 11.53 -15.70 7.13
CA LYS A 223 12.56 -16.61 7.58
C LYS A 223 13.34 -17.29 6.43
N ALA A 224 12.73 -17.48 5.26
CA ALA A 224 13.37 -18.09 4.11
C ALA A 224 14.32 -17.14 3.37
N VAL A 225 14.09 -15.83 3.44
CA VAL A 225 14.76 -14.82 2.60
C VAL A 225 16.27 -14.77 2.79
N PRO A 226 16.88 -14.81 4.01
CA PRO A 226 18.34 -14.82 4.13
C PRO A 226 18.98 -15.93 3.33
N LYS A 227 18.48 -17.16 3.48
CA LYS A 227 19.03 -18.34 2.75
C LYS A 227 18.78 -18.28 1.25
N LEU A 228 17.64 -17.72 0.85
CA LEU A 228 17.31 -17.46 -0.56
C LEU A 228 18.33 -16.49 -1.18
N LEU A 229 18.60 -15.38 -0.51
CA LEU A 229 19.55 -14.36 -0.97
C LEU A 229 20.97 -14.94 -1.08
N GLU A 230 21.46 -15.66 -0.07
CA GLU A 230 22.74 -16.35 -0.11
C GLU A 230 22.83 -17.31 -1.32
N ASN A 231 21.82 -18.14 -1.52
CA ASN A 231 21.79 -19.12 -2.59
C ASN A 231 21.82 -18.48 -4.00
N LEU A 232 21.15 -17.35 -4.18
CA LEU A 232 21.12 -16.65 -5.46
C LEU A 232 22.37 -15.80 -5.65
N ALA A 233 22.87 -15.12 -4.61
CA ALA A 233 24.13 -14.39 -4.65
C ALA A 233 25.30 -15.31 -4.98
N GLY A 234 25.34 -16.53 -4.42
CA GLY A 234 26.33 -17.55 -4.76
C GLY A 234 26.25 -18.08 -6.21
N LYS A 235 25.24 -17.67 -6.96
CA LYS A 235 25.07 -17.93 -8.40
C LYS A 235 25.21 -16.66 -9.25
N ASP A 236 25.82 -15.60 -8.69
CA ASP A 236 26.07 -14.30 -9.31
C ASP A 236 24.80 -13.55 -9.73
N PHE A 237 23.67 -13.74 -9.00
CA PHE A 237 22.47 -12.96 -9.23
C PHE A 237 22.56 -11.57 -8.57
N THR A 238 22.11 -10.57 -9.32
CA THR A 238 21.86 -9.21 -8.82
C THR A 238 20.36 -9.05 -8.56
N PHE A 239 20.02 -8.60 -7.34
CA PHE A 239 18.65 -8.35 -6.90
C PHE A 239 18.23 -6.93 -7.32
N VAL A 240 17.20 -6.85 -8.14
CA VAL A 240 16.76 -5.61 -8.76
C VAL A 240 15.24 -5.41 -8.56
N THR A 241 14.79 -4.16 -8.67
CA THR A 241 13.37 -3.86 -8.79
C THR A 241 12.85 -4.28 -10.17
N LEU A 242 11.53 -4.26 -10.37
CA LEU A 242 10.95 -4.57 -11.68
C LEU A 242 11.30 -3.51 -12.72
N SER A 243 11.28 -2.23 -12.36
CA SER A 243 11.72 -1.17 -13.29
C SER A 243 13.20 -1.32 -13.65
N GLU A 244 14.08 -1.62 -12.70
CA GLU A 244 15.50 -1.96 -13.01
C GLU A 244 15.60 -3.19 -13.91
N LEU A 245 14.77 -4.24 -13.67
CA LEU A 245 14.78 -5.47 -14.47
C LEU A 245 14.48 -5.19 -15.95
N TYR A 246 13.50 -4.31 -16.22
CA TYR A 246 13.10 -3.99 -17.59
C TYR A 246 13.88 -2.82 -18.21
N GLY A 247 14.70 -2.13 -17.46
CA GLY A 247 15.45 -0.94 -17.90
C GLY A 247 14.57 0.30 -18.01
N GLY A 248 13.55 0.40 -17.16
CA GLY A 248 12.56 1.46 -17.06
C GLY A 248 11.16 0.92 -16.76
N ALA A 249 10.21 1.79 -16.46
CA ALA A 249 8.85 1.40 -16.14
C ALA A 249 8.17 0.67 -17.31
N PRO A 250 7.63 -0.55 -17.12
CA PRO A 250 6.91 -1.29 -18.14
C PRO A 250 5.66 -0.54 -18.64
N SER A 251 5.27 -0.77 -19.90
CA SER A 251 4.16 -0.06 -20.55
C SER A 251 2.80 -0.34 -19.89
N PRO A 252 1.99 0.69 -19.56
CA PRO A 252 0.69 0.56 -18.89
C PRO A 252 -0.29 -0.35 -19.62
N GLY A 253 -1.08 -1.12 -18.87
CA GLY A 253 -2.11 -2.03 -19.36
C GLY A 253 -1.59 -3.33 -19.99
N ARG A 254 -0.29 -3.46 -20.24
CA ARG A 254 0.33 -4.69 -20.75
C ARG A 254 0.69 -5.63 -19.61
N ARG A 255 0.77 -6.95 -19.91
CA ARG A 255 1.16 -7.99 -18.96
C ARG A 255 2.62 -8.37 -19.15
N TYR A 256 3.27 -8.58 -18.02
CA TYR A 256 4.66 -8.99 -17.93
C TYR A 256 4.78 -10.10 -16.90
N SER A 257 5.48 -11.18 -17.19
CA SER A 257 5.73 -12.28 -16.25
C SER A 257 7.20 -12.65 -16.13
N ARG A 258 8.02 -12.14 -17.02
CA ARG A 258 9.46 -12.37 -17.11
C ARG A 258 10.08 -11.35 -18.07
N ARG A 259 11.35 -11.05 -17.89
CA ARG A 259 12.18 -10.38 -18.88
C ARG A 259 12.81 -11.33 -19.88
#